data_36f0d987b5c8a1aba5bae22c7b157d01
#
_entry.id   36f0d987b5c8a1aba5bae22c7b157d01
#
_cell.length_a   1.000
_cell.length_b   1.000
_cell.length_c   1.000
_cell.angle_alpha   90.00
_cell.angle_beta   90.00
_cell.angle_gamma   90.00
#
_symmetry.space_group_name_H-M   'P 1'
#
loop_
_entity.id
_entity.type
_entity.pdbx_description
1 polymer ?
#
loop_
_entity_poly.entity_id
_entity_poly.type
_entity_poly.pdbx_seq_one_letter_code
_entity_poly.pdbx_strand_id
1 'polypeptide(L)'
;MFRTTSRRTLIAAAALAMTGCGFRLRGRFSLPFETLYISYNLNTPLGSQLSRQLKAGSDVRLMNSPSEAQAILYVLGERRSRNVVAYNAYGDAREYELKLEVSSRLSAPDGAQYLPDTVIAAVREISYNEEDYLTRDAEEALVINEMLSDIVVQMVRRIEKAQPPKQPEDLTTR
;
A
#
# COMPACT_ATOMS: atom_id res chain seq x y z
N MET A 1 -31.88 14.83 -50.64
CA MET A 1 -31.50 13.43 -50.82
C MET A 1 -31.15 12.87 -49.42
N PHE A 2 -32.12 12.35 -48.66
CA PHE A 2 -31.89 11.75 -47.37
C PHE A 2 -31.51 10.27 -47.55
N ARG A 3 -30.25 9.92 -47.26
CA ARG A 3 -29.79 8.54 -47.27
C ARG A 3 -30.41 7.84 -46.04
N THR A 4 -31.29 6.87 -46.29
CA THR A 4 -31.82 5.96 -45.26
C THR A 4 -30.65 5.14 -44.72
N THR A 5 -30.13 5.54 -43.56
CA THR A 5 -29.18 4.73 -42.79
C THR A 5 -29.86 3.44 -42.38
N SER A 6 -29.40 2.32 -42.92
CA SER A 6 -29.93 1.00 -42.61
C SER A 6 -29.79 0.71 -41.08
N ARG A 7 -30.83 0.12 -40.48
CA ARG A 7 -30.82 -0.34 -39.09
C ARG A 7 -29.58 -1.19 -38.72
N ARG A 8 -29.06 -1.88 -39.74
CA ARG A 8 -27.82 -2.70 -39.60
C ARG A 8 -26.56 -1.87 -39.35
N THR A 9 -26.45 -0.68 -39.96
CA THR A 9 -25.31 0.22 -39.74
C THR A 9 -25.36 0.90 -38.39
N LEU A 10 -26.55 1.18 -37.83
CA LEU A 10 -26.71 1.71 -36.49
C LEU A 10 -26.34 0.68 -35.43
N ILE A 11 -26.71 -0.59 -35.61
CA ILE A 11 -26.35 -1.68 -34.68
C ILE A 11 -24.84 -1.94 -34.70
N ALA A 12 -24.21 -1.92 -35.86
CA ALA A 12 -22.77 -2.08 -36.02
C ALA A 12 -21.99 -0.91 -35.36
N ALA A 13 -22.46 0.32 -35.49
CA ALA A 13 -21.86 1.49 -34.85
C ALA A 13 -22.00 1.46 -33.32
N ALA A 14 -23.14 0.99 -32.81
CA ALA A 14 -23.35 0.81 -31.37
C ALA A 14 -22.46 -0.30 -30.75
N ALA A 15 -22.25 -1.39 -31.49
CA ALA A 15 -21.34 -2.47 -31.06
C ALA A 15 -19.87 -2.04 -31.01
N LEU A 16 -19.41 -1.20 -31.96
CA LEU A 16 -18.08 -0.61 -31.96
C LEU A 16 -17.88 0.41 -30.84
N ALA A 17 -18.91 1.12 -30.39
CA ALA A 17 -18.82 2.08 -29.31
C ALA A 17 -18.67 1.39 -27.93
N MET A 18 -19.12 0.15 -27.74
CA MET A 18 -18.97 -0.61 -26.51
C MET A 18 -17.56 -1.19 -26.31
N THR A 19 -16.75 -1.31 -27.35
CA THR A 19 -15.37 -1.80 -27.23
C THR A 19 -14.38 -0.73 -26.75
N GLY A 20 -14.82 0.54 -26.66
CA GLY A 20 -13.99 1.68 -26.27
C GLY A 20 -13.88 1.91 -24.75
N CYS A 21 -14.61 1.18 -23.89
CA CYS A 21 -14.39 1.21 -22.47
C CYS A 21 -13.11 0.43 -22.14
N GLY A 22 -11.97 1.12 -22.18
CA GLY A 22 -10.67 0.61 -21.80
C GLY A 22 -10.61 0.27 -20.30
N PHE A 23 -11.34 -0.75 -19.87
CA PHE A 23 -11.13 -1.41 -18.59
C PHE A 23 -9.74 -2.04 -18.61
N ARG A 24 -8.73 -1.24 -18.30
CA ARG A 24 -7.41 -1.75 -18.03
C ARG A 24 -7.50 -2.43 -16.67
N LEU A 25 -7.64 -3.75 -16.67
CA LEU A 25 -7.38 -4.56 -15.48
C LEU A 25 -6.09 -4.00 -14.87
N ARG A 26 -6.13 -3.64 -13.58
CA ARG A 26 -4.99 -3.10 -12.84
C ARG A 26 -3.86 -4.10 -13.00
N GLY A 27 -2.98 -3.85 -13.99
CA GLY A 27 -1.90 -4.75 -14.36
C GLY A 27 -0.97 -4.94 -13.18
N ARG A 28 -0.23 -6.04 -13.17
CA ARG A 28 0.86 -6.27 -12.24
C ARG A 28 1.81 -5.08 -12.33
N PHE A 29 2.24 -4.59 -11.18
CA PHE A 29 3.27 -3.56 -11.13
C PHE A 29 4.65 -4.22 -11.27
N SER A 30 5.57 -3.52 -11.94
CA SER A 30 6.94 -3.96 -12.12
C SER A 30 7.81 -3.40 -11.00
N LEU A 31 8.60 -4.26 -10.39
CA LEU A 31 9.59 -3.85 -9.38
C LEU A 31 10.99 -3.80 -10.03
N PRO A 32 11.91 -2.97 -9.52
CA PRO A 32 13.26 -2.85 -10.05
C PRO A 32 14.17 -4.02 -9.66
N PHE A 33 13.63 -5.10 -9.12
CA PHE A 33 14.30 -6.33 -8.72
C PHE A 33 13.35 -7.53 -8.82
N GLU A 34 13.90 -8.73 -8.97
CA GLU A 34 13.12 -9.97 -9.12
C GLU A 34 12.95 -10.72 -7.80
N THR A 35 13.87 -10.52 -6.84
CA THR A 35 13.86 -11.21 -5.55
C THR A 35 13.93 -10.22 -4.40
N LEU A 36 13.06 -10.45 -3.38
CA LEU A 36 12.92 -9.58 -2.21
C LEU A 36 12.93 -10.41 -0.93
N TYR A 37 13.71 -9.99 0.04
CA TYR A 37 13.61 -10.46 1.41
C TYR A 37 12.91 -9.40 2.27
N ILE A 38 11.94 -9.81 3.10
CA ILE A 38 11.26 -8.92 4.05
C ILE A 38 11.81 -9.22 5.44
N SER A 39 12.59 -8.29 5.98
CA SER A 39 13.14 -8.35 7.34
C SER A 39 12.09 -7.91 8.36
N TYR A 40 11.02 -8.70 8.46
CA TYR A 40 9.92 -8.49 9.39
C TYR A 40 9.13 -9.78 9.61
N ASN A 41 8.44 -9.88 10.74
CA ASN A 41 7.61 -11.06 11.04
C ASN A 41 6.36 -11.09 10.13
N LEU A 42 6.34 -12.03 9.17
CA LEU A 42 5.26 -12.17 8.20
C LEU A 42 3.94 -12.70 8.81
N ASN A 43 3.95 -13.17 10.07
CA ASN A 43 2.75 -13.61 10.76
C ASN A 43 1.99 -12.46 11.44
N THR A 44 2.55 -11.25 11.45
CA THR A 44 1.84 -10.05 11.91
C THR A 44 0.83 -9.57 10.87
N PRO A 45 -0.21 -8.80 11.26
CA PRO A 45 -1.15 -8.21 10.30
C PRO A 45 -0.45 -7.42 9.18
N LEU A 46 0.51 -6.56 9.53
CA LEU A 46 1.30 -5.79 8.56
C LEU A 46 2.10 -6.70 7.62
N GLY A 47 2.88 -7.64 8.17
CA GLY A 47 3.73 -8.53 7.39
C GLY A 47 2.94 -9.42 6.44
N SER A 48 1.82 -9.99 6.92
CA SER A 48 0.94 -10.85 6.13
C SER A 48 0.25 -10.09 4.99
N GLN A 49 -0.23 -8.86 5.23
CA GLN A 49 -0.84 -8.03 4.19
C GLN A 49 0.19 -7.61 3.15
N LEU A 50 1.37 -7.17 3.59
CA LEU A 50 2.47 -6.75 2.72
C LEU A 50 2.92 -7.89 1.80
N SER A 51 3.15 -9.08 2.36
CA SER A 51 3.57 -10.24 1.58
C SER A 51 2.52 -10.69 0.56
N ARG A 52 1.23 -10.67 0.94
CA ARG A 52 0.13 -10.97 0.02
C ARG A 52 0.03 -9.95 -1.11
N GLN A 53 0.14 -8.66 -0.78
CA GLN A 53 0.03 -7.57 -1.76
C GLN A 53 1.16 -7.66 -2.80
N LEU A 54 2.40 -7.91 -2.35
CA LEU A 54 3.55 -8.07 -3.23
C LEU A 54 3.41 -9.30 -4.14
N LYS A 55 3.04 -10.46 -3.59
CA LYS A 55 2.85 -11.71 -4.36
C LYS A 55 1.70 -11.60 -5.38
N ALA A 56 0.61 -10.93 -5.02
CA ALA A 56 -0.56 -10.82 -5.89
C ALA A 56 -0.38 -9.76 -6.99
N GLY A 57 0.36 -8.69 -6.68
CA GLY A 57 0.48 -7.51 -7.55
C GLY A 57 1.73 -7.48 -8.42
N SER A 58 2.73 -8.33 -8.17
CA SER A 58 4.00 -8.33 -8.92
C SER A 58 4.49 -9.75 -9.20
N ASP A 59 5.55 -9.86 -10.01
CA ASP A 59 6.23 -11.13 -10.28
C ASP A 59 7.42 -11.38 -9.33
N VAL A 60 7.55 -10.57 -8.25
CA VAL A 60 8.63 -10.68 -7.28
C VAL A 60 8.56 -11.99 -6.50
N ARG A 61 9.70 -12.64 -6.37
CA ARG A 61 9.86 -13.83 -5.54
C ARG A 61 10.31 -13.42 -4.14
N LEU A 62 9.53 -13.78 -3.12
CA LEU A 62 9.94 -13.57 -1.73
C LEU A 62 10.92 -14.65 -1.32
N MET A 63 12.09 -14.23 -0.85
CA MET A 63 13.17 -15.10 -0.40
C MET A 63 13.09 -15.32 1.12
N ASN A 64 13.63 -16.45 1.58
CA ASN A 64 13.70 -16.77 3.01
C ASN A 64 15.00 -16.29 3.67
N SER A 65 16.00 -15.94 2.84
CA SER A 65 17.30 -15.45 3.31
C SER A 65 17.65 -14.11 2.65
N PRO A 66 18.23 -13.17 3.39
CA PRO A 66 18.68 -11.89 2.83
C PRO A 66 19.81 -12.07 1.80
N SER A 67 20.61 -13.12 1.92
CA SER A 67 21.73 -13.41 0.98
C SER A 67 21.28 -13.84 -0.41
N GLU A 68 20.03 -14.32 -0.57
CA GLU A 68 19.46 -14.76 -1.84
C GLU A 68 18.62 -13.66 -2.52
N ALA A 69 18.43 -12.56 -1.86
CA ALA A 69 17.59 -11.47 -2.34
C ALA A 69 18.39 -10.37 -3.02
N GLN A 70 17.84 -9.80 -4.10
CA GLN A 70 18.39 -8.59 -4.74
C GLN A 70 18.06 -7.32 -3.95
N ALA A 71 16.94 -7.34 -3.20
CA ALA A 71 16.55 -6.25 -2.34
C ALA A 71 16.07 -6.77 -0.98
N ILE A 72 16.29 -5.98 0.07
CA ILE A 72 15.88 -6.26 1.43
C ILE A 72 15.01 -5.11 1.92
N LEU A 73 13.76 -5.43 2.25
CA LEU A 73 12.84 -4.50 2.87
C LEU A 73 12.92 -4.65 4.40
N TYR A 74 13.44 -3.64 5.05
CA TYR A 74 13.45 -3.54 6.49
C TYR A 74 12.22 -2.77 6.96
N VAL A 75 11.40 -3.36 7.83
CA VAL A 75 10.41 -2.64 8.62
C VAL A 75 11.06 -2.31 9.95
N LEU A 76 11.41 -1.04 10.13
CA LEU A 76 12.19 -0.55 11.27
C LEU A 76 11.32 -0.38 12.52
N GLY A 77 10.03 -0.16 12.35
CA GLY A 77 9.09 -0.03 13.46
C GLY A 77 7.66 0.21 13.03
N GLU A 78 6.74 -0.20 13.89
CA GLU A 78 5.31 0.11 13.84
C GLU A 78 4.93 0.81 15.14
N ARG A 79 4.33 1.99 15.03
CA ARG A 79 3.87 2.77 16.18
C ARG A 79 2.40 3.10 16.05
N ARG A 80 1.65 2.87 17.12
CA ARG A 80 0.24 3.23 17.24
C ARG A 80 0.09 4.25 18.36
N SER A 81 -0.71 5.27 18.12
CA SER A 81 -1.11 6.22 19.16
C SER A 81 -2.59 6.55 19.05
N ARG A 82 -3.20 6.85 20.19
CA ARG A 82 -4.57 7.29 20.33
C ARG A 82 -4.60 8.53 21.21
N ASN A 83 -5.12 9.63 20.67
CA ASN A 83 -5.24 10.90 21.36
C ASN A 83 -6.72 11.28 21.45
N VAL A 84 -7.13 11.86 22.57
CA VAL A 84 -8.48 12.40 22.73
C VAL A 84 -8.53 13.75 21.99
N VAL A 85 -9.51 13.93 21.10
CA VAL A 85 -9.71 15.17 20.35
C VAL A 85 -10.96 15.92 20.74
N ALA A 86 -11.97 15.24 21.32
CA ALA A 86 -13.15 15.90 21.86
C ALA A 86 -13.71 15.21 23.12
N TYR A 87 -14.34 16.01 23.97
CA TYR A 87 -15.04 15.59 25.16
C TYR A 87 -16.53 15.91 25.07
N ASN A 88 -17.35 15.12 25.75
CA ASN A 88 -18.78 15.44 25.92
C ASN A 88 -18.99 16.53 26.99
N ALA A 89 -20.26 16.94 27.21
CA ALA A 89 -20.62 17.95 28.18
C ALA A 89 -20.31 17.53 29.64
N TYR A 90 -20.10 16.24 29.90
CA TYR A 90 -19.77 15.68 31.22
C TYR A 90 -18.27 15.50 31.45
N GLY A 91 -17.44 15.80 30.43
CA GLY A 91 -15.99 15.66 30.51
C GLY A 91 -15.45 14.29 30.08
N ASP A 92 -16.30 13.40 29.54
CA ASP A 92 -15.85 12.10 29.04
C ASP A 92 -15.32 12.22 27.62
N ALA A 93 -14.27 11.49 27.32
CA ALA A 93 -13.67 11.47 25.98
C ALA A 93 -14.63 10.81 24.98
N ARG A 94 -15.05 11.58 23.95
CA ARG A 94 -16.00 11.17 22.93
C ARG A 94 -15.38 10.87 21.59
N GLU A 95 -14.36 11.64 21.21
CA GLU A 95 -13.70 11.49 19.92
C GLU A 95 -12.21 11.27 20.12
N TYR A 96 -11.66 10.37 19.32
CA TYR A 96 -10.26 10.00 19.37
C TYR A 96 -9.64 10.07 17.99
N GLU A 97 -8.43 10.58 17.91
CA GLU A 97 -7.55 10.43 16.76
C GLU A 97 -6.71 9.17 16.94
N LEU A 98 -6.84 8.25 15.99
CA LEU A 98 -5.94 7.10 15.84
C LEU A 98 -4.86 7.44 14.84
N LYS A 99 -3.61 7.22 15.21
CA LYS A 99 -2.46 7.37 14.32
C LYS A 99 -1.66 6.09 14.28
N LEU A 100 -1.38 5.60 13.07
CA LEU A 100 -0.53 4.45 12.80
C LEU A 100 0.63 4.89 11.93
N GLU A 101 1.86 4.61 12.36
CA GLU A 101 3.09 4.94 11.66
C GLU A 101 3.91 3.68 11.42
N VAL A 102 4.41 3.51 10.21
CA VAL A 102 5.33 2.43 9.85
C VAL A 102 6.57 3.04 9.24
N SER A 103 7.72 2.72 9.85
CA SER A 103 9.04 3.12 9.37
C SER A 103 9.66 1.98 8.58
N SER A 104 10.20 2.27 7.39
CA SER A 104 10.80 1.26 6.53
C SER A 104 11.96 1.80 5.70
N ARG A 105 12.83 0.87 5.27
CA ARG A 105 13.96 1.11 4.36
C ARG A 105 14.01 -0.02 3.34
N LEU A 106 14.42 0.29 2.11
CA LEU A 106 14.71 -0.71 1.09
C LEU A 106 16.16 -0.57 0.65
N SER A 107 16.95 -1.62 0.77
CA SER A 107 18.34 -1.64 0.36
C SER A 107 18.73 -2.92 -0.37
N ALA A 108 19.80 -2.90 -1.11
CA ALA A 108 20.47 -4.09 -1.62
C ALA A 108 21.25 -4.78 -0.49
N PRO A 109 21.69 -6.04 -0.67
CA PRO A 109 22.47 -6.78 0.33
C PRO A 109 23.83 -6.12 0.66
N ASP A 110 24.40 -5.37 -0.28
CA ASP A 110 25.64 -4.59 -0.11
C ASP A 110 25.45 -3.28 0.67
N GLY A 111 24.19 -2.96 1.04
CA GLY A 111 23.82 -1.75 1.76
C GLY A 111 23.45 -0.56 0.89
N ALA A 112 23.60 -0.65 -0.44
CA ALA A 112 23.16 0.40 -1.35
C ALA A 112 21.64 0.60 -1.28
N GLN A 113 21.17 1.84 -1.19
CA GLN A 113 19.78 2.14 -0.90
C GLN A 113 18.95 2.30 -2.17
N TYR A 114 17.87 1.52 -2.27
CA TYR A 114 16.76 1.78 -3.21
C TYR A 114 15.83 2.87 -2.68
N LEU A 115 15.49 2.81 -1.37
CA LEU A 115 14.70 3.81 -0.66
C LEU A 115 15.34 4.08 0.71
N PRO A 116 15.53 5.36 1.08
CA PRO A 116 16.02 5.73 2.42
C PRO A 116 14.97 5.44 3.49
N ASP A 117 15.35 5.63 4.74
CA ASP A 117 14.44 5.56 5.87
C ASP A 117 13.24 6.47 5.63
N THR A 118 12.08 5.86 5.64
CA THR A 118 10.84 6.54 5.29
C THR A 118 9.76 6.14 6.28
N VAL A 119 9.02 7.13 6.78
CA VAL A 119 7.85 6.92 7.62
C VAL A 119 6.59 7.12 6.76
N ILE A 120 5.67 6.18 6.86
CA ILE A 120 4.33 6.29 6.30
C ILE A 120 3.37 6.31 7.47
N ALA A 121 2.47 7.29 7.49
CA ALA A 121 1.48 7.46 8.55
C ALA A 121 0.06 7.43 7.95
N ALA A 122 -0.85 6.83 8.68
CA ALA A 122 -2.29 6.95 8.49
C ALA A 122 -2.90 7.54 9.76
N VAL A 123 -3.91 8.38 9.59
CA VAL A 123 -4.66 9.01 10.69
C VAL A 123 -6.14 8.83 10.44
N ARG A 124 -6.90 8.47 11.48
CA ARG A 124 -8.36 8.35 11.46
C ARG A 124 -8.94 8.90 12.75
N GLU A 125 -10.05 9.59 12.62
CA GLU A 125 -10.87 10.01 13.76
C GLU A 125 -11.99 9.01 13.94
N ILE A 126 -12.25 8.64 15.20
CA ILE A 126 -13.34 7.74 15.60
C ILE A 126 -14.14 8.39 16.72
N SER A 127 -15.46 8.33 16.63
CA SER A 127 -16.38 8.84 17.64
C SER A 127 -17.10 7.67 18.30
N TYR A 128 -17.23 7.70 19.61
CA TYR A 128 -17.97 6.70 20.37
C TYR A 128 -19.21 7.30 21.02
N ASN A 129 -20.30 6.55 20.94
CA ASN A 129 -21.49 6.81 21.75
C ASN A 129 -21.41 6.03 23.07
N GLU A 130 -22.04 6.53 24.13
CA GLU A 130 -22.02 5.91 25.45
C GLU A 130 -22.66 4.50 25.46
N GLU A 131 -23.57 4.25 24.51
CA GLU A 131 -24.30 2.97 24.38
C GLU A 131 -23.45 1.86 23.74
N ASP A 132 -22.36 2.19 23.04
CA ASP A 132 -21.57 1.26 22.21
C ASP A 132 -20.32 0.73 22.93
N TYR A 133 -20.29 0.75 24.27
CA TYR A 133 -19.11 0.39 25.04
C TYR A 133 -18.57 -1.03 24.74
N LEU A 134 -19.46 -1.98 24.41
CA LEU A 134 -19.09 -3.36 24.12
C LEU A 134 -18.52 -3.59 22.71
N THR A 135 -18.79 -2.69 21.76
CA THR A 135 -18.35 -2.80 20.37
C THR A 135 -17.11 -1.98 20.07
N ARG A 136 -16.73 -1.06 20.96
CA ARG A 136 -15.63 -0.10 20.80
C ARG A 136 -14.32 -0.74 20.35
N ASP A 137 -13.88 -1.79 21.02
CA ASP A 137 -12.60 -2.44 20.71
C ASP A 137 -12.62 -3.13 19.34
N ALA A 138 -13.77 -3.69 18.96
CA ALA A 138 -13.95 -4.32 17.65
C ALA A 138 -13.95 -3.29 16.52
N GLU A 139 -14.59 -2.14 16.71
CA GLU A 139 -14.61 -1.04 15.74
C GLU A 139 -13.23 -0.43 15.59
N GLU A 140 -12.52 -0.17 16.69
CA GLU A 140 -11.13 0.33 16.66
C GLU A 140 -10.22 -0.65 15.90
N ALA A 141 -10.37 -1.96 16.13
CA ALA A 141 -9.59 -2.98 15.43
C ALA A 141 -9.86 -2.98 13.92
N LEU A 142 -11.11 -2.75 13.48
CA LEU A 142 -11.45 -2.63 12.06
C LEU A 142 -10.78 -1.41 11.44
N VAL A 143 -10.87 -0.24 12.08
CA VAL A 143 -10.25 0.99 11.61
C VAL A 143 -8.71 0.83 11.52
N ILE A 144 -8.08 0.21 12.52
CA ILE A 144 -6.64 -0.07 12.48
C ILE A 144 -6.27 -0.99 11.30
N ASN A 145 -7.09 -2.01 11.01
CA ASN A 145 -6.85 -2.89 9.86
C ASN A 145 -6.98 -2.16 8.51
N GLU A 146 -7.92 -1.22 8.39
CA GLU A 146 -8.04 -0.35 7.22
C GLU A 146 -6.80 0.56 7.08
N MET A 147 -6.37 1.18 8.17
CA MET A 147 -5.15 2.00 8.20
C MET A 147 -3.90 1.21 7.80
N LEU A 148 -3.77 -0.04 8.27
CA LEU A 148 -2.71 -0.95 7.84
C LEU A 148 -2.76 -1.22 6.35
N SER A 149 -3.95 -1.46 5.80
CA SER A 149 -4.13 -1.70 4.37
C SER A 149 -3.72 -0.48 3.54
N ASP A 150 -4.07 0.72 3.98
CA ASP A 150 -3.66 1.97 3.34
C ASP A 150 -2.13 2.15 3.35
N ILE A 151 -1.49 1.87 4.48
CA ILE A 151 -0.03 1.94 4.63
C ILE A 151 0.64 0.93 3.71
N VAL A 152 0.18 -0.31 3.67
CA VAL A 152 0.73 -1.36 2.79
C VAL A 152 0.64 -0.94 1.33
N VAL A 153 -0.50 -0.40 0.88
CA VAL A 153 -0.65 0.12 -0.49
C VAL A 153 0.35 1.24 -0.77
N GLN A 154 0.55 2.15 0.17
CA GLN A 154 1.53 3.22 0.02
C GLN A 154 2.99 2.70 0.00
N MET A 155 3.32 1.73 0.87
CA MET A 155 4.63 1.06 0.85
C MET A 155 4.91 0.43 -0.50
N VAL A 156 3.99 -0.38 -1.02
CA VAL A 156 4.12 -1.06 -2.32
C VAL A 156 4.30 -0.04 -3.46
N ARG A 157 3.52 1.05 -3.47
CA ARG A 157 3.69 2.12 -4.48
C ARG A 157 5.05 2.81 -4.42
N ARG A 158 5.63 2.95 -3.23
CA ARG A 158 6.98 3.52 -3.09
C ARG A 158 8.06 2.55 -3.56
N ILE A 159 7.90 1.26 -3.24
CA ILE A 159 8.78 0.19 -3.72
C ILE A 159 8.74 0.09 -5.25
N GLU A 160 7.56 0.19 -5.86
CA GLU A 160 7.39 0.22 -7.32
C GLU A 160 8.15 1.37 -7.99
N LYS A 161 8.19 2.54 -7.34
CA LYS A 161 8.87 3.73 -7.83
C LYS A 161 10.35 3.83 -7.41
N ALA A 162 10.83 2.85 -6.65
CA ALA A 162 12.23 2.82 -6.22
C ALA A 162 13.15 2.71 -7.44
N GLN A 163 14.25 3.44 -7.39
CA GLN A 163 15.28 3.37 -8.44
C GLN A 163 16.40 2.44 -7.96
N PRO A 164 16.98 1.64 -8.87
CA PRO A 164 18.19 0.91 -8.53
C PRO A 164 19.25 1.85 -7.97
N PRO A 165 19.99 1.45 -6.94
CA PRO A 165 21.06 2.26 -6.41
C PRO A 165 22.10 2.52 -7.51
N LYS A 166 22.58 3.77 -7.62
CA LYS A 166 23.64 4.13 -8.57
C LYS A 166 24.90 3.36 -8.21
N GLN A 167 25.40 2.59 -9.14
CA GLN A 167 26.69 1.93 -8.98
C GLN A 167 27.80 3.00 -8.94
N PRO A 168 28.85 2.82 -8.10
CA PRO A 168 29.94 3.80 -7.99
C PRO A 168 30.70 4.05 -9.30
N GLU A 169 30.58 3.18 -10.30
CA GLU A 169 31.19 3.37 -11.64
C GLU A 169 30.59 4.54 -12.43
N ASP A 170 29.33 4.92 -12.17
CA ASP A 170 28.69 6.05 -12.86
C ASP A 170 29.19 7.44 -12.42
N LEU A 171 30.05 7.51 -11.40
CA LEU A 171 30.61 8.76 -10.89
C LEU A 171 31.98 9.09 -11.51
N THR A 172 32.57 8.20 -12.33
CA THR A 172 33.92 8.37 -12.86
C THR A 172 33.95 8.95 -14.28
N THR A 173 32.78 9.17 -14.89
CA THR A 173 32.67 9.72 -16.26
C THR A 173 32.04 11.11 -16.24
N ARG A 174 32.76 12.08 -15.70
CA ARG A 174 32.49 13.52 -15.92
C ARG A 174 33.75 14.33 -15.95
#